data_43314936f3b16f1fd252f3fa13609def
#
_entry.id   43314936f3b16f1fd252f3fa13609def
#
_cell.length_a   1.000
_cell.length_b   1.000
_cell.length_c   1.000
_cell.angle_alpha   90.00
_cell.angle_beta   90.00
_cell.angle_gamma   90.00
#
_symmetry.space_group_name_H-M   'P 1'
#
loop_
_entity.id
_entity.type
_entity.pdbx_description
1 polymer ?
#
loop_
_entity_poly.entity_id
_entity_poly.type
_entity_poly.pdbx_seq_one_letter_code
_entity_poly.pdbx_strand_id
1 'polypeptide(L)'
;MPRSFSQSFARRRLITGSGALLLSLVTACTSPARLSIASQLWPGYELMFMARDEGWLPDEIVLRETRSATESIDALRRGQIQGAALTLDEVLRVRGEGIPLEIVLVFDISAGADAVLTRRPLAAPAELRGQRIGVEKTAVGALMLALLLERAGLTPSDVIQVPLTIDDHLLTWQAGHLDAIVTYEPTASLLRKAGAIRLLDSRDFPERIFDVLAVRTDITPGQQESLRRLIAAHFRALRQLQANPVDSAYRLAKRFGLAVDAVPESLRGLNFPGIPHNRLLLSADGSIARSAPAIVDILQRHGLIGSNDSLLGLVDASYLPPSEAS
;
A
#
# COMPACT_ATOMS: atom_id res chain seq x y z
N MET A 1 -8.02 -108.65 -1.02
CA MET A 1 -8.51 -107.71 -2.03
C MET A 1 -8.38 -106.35 -1.53
N PRO A 2 -7.48 -105.55 -1.95
CA PRO A 2 -7.71 -104.14 -2.08
C PRO A 2 -7.15 -103.56 -3.37
N ARG A 3 -7.82 -102.53 -3.82
CA ARG A 3 -7.52 -101.77 -5.04
C ARG A 3 -6.57 -100.62 -4.80
N SER A 4 -5.54 -100.53 -5.63
CA SER A 4 -4.61 -99.44 -5.69
C SER A 4 -5.27 -98.13 -6.27
N PHE A 5 -4.97 -97.03 -5.70
CA PHE A 5 -5.25 -95.72 -6.28
C PHE A 5 -3.95 -94.96 -6.60
N SER A 6 -3.80 -94.68 -7.86
CA SER A 6 -2.74 -93.93 -8.47
C SER A 6 -2.93 -92.44 -8.17
N GLN A 7 -1.90 -91.79 -7.66
CA GLN A 7 -1.88 -90.29 -7.49
C GLN A 7 -1.23 -89.66 -8.74
N SER A 8 -2.02 -88.83 -9.39
CA SER A 8 -1.61 -87.93 -10.48
C SER A 8 -1.10 -86.60 -9.92
N PHE A 9 0.20 -86.32 -10.19
CA PHE A 9 0.82 -85.05 -9.86
C PHE A 9 0.44 -83.98 -10.91
N ALA A 10 -0.42 -83.01 -10.53
CA ALA A 10 -0.69 -81.82 -11.31
C ALA A 10 0.34 -80.74 -11.01
N ARG A 11 1.17 -80.40 -12.02
CA ARG A 11 2.12 -79.29 -11.98
C ARG A 11 1.34 -77.94 -12.01
N ARG A 12 1.33 -77.19 -10.89
CA ARG A 12 0.88 -75.81 -10.86
C ARG A 12 1.98 -74.93 -11.41
N ARG A 13 1.70 -74.23 -12.53
CA ARG A 13 2.55 -73.16 -13.06
C ARG A 13 2.23 -71.93 -12.23
N LEU A 14 3.22 -71.33 -11.47
CA LEU A 14 3.15 -70.00 -10.90
C LEU A 14 3.27 -68.99 -12.03
N ILE A 15 2.23 -68.24 -12.27
CA ILE A 15 2.25 -67.01 -13.09
C ILE A 15 2.64 -65.88 -12.16
N THR A 16 3.90 -65.45 -12.26
CA THR A 16 4.37 -64.19 -11.64
C THR A 16 3.84 -63.00 -12.46
N GLY A 17 2.73 -62.44 -12.02
CA GLY A 17 2.20 -61.20 -12.58
C GLY A 17 2.99 -60.02 -12.02
N SER A 18 3.88 -59.44 -12.80
CA SER A 18 4.51 -58.12 -12.47
C SER A 18 3.47 -57.03 -12.64
N GLY A 19 2.85 -56.61 -11.53
CA GLY A 19 2.00 -55.42 -11.46
C GLY A 19 2.87 -54.18 -11.53
N ALA A 20 3.00 -53.55 -12.68
CA ALA A 20 3.56 -52.21 -12.83
C ALA A 20 2.57 -51.20 -12.21
N LEU A 21 2.91 -50.72 -11.01
CA LEU A 21 2.18 -49.61 -10.35
C LEU A 21 2.53 -48.33 -11.10
N LEU A 22 1.68 -47.94 -12.06
CA LEU A 22 1.71 -46.62 -12.69
C LEU A 22 1.30 -45.60 -11.60
N LEU A 23 2.28 -44.97 -10.91
CA LEU A 23 2.09 -43.75 -10.16
C LEU A 23 1.74 -42.65 -11.17
N SER A 24 0.44 -42.43 -11.38
CA SER A 24 -0.05 -41.22 -12.04
C SER A 24 0.28 -40.04 -11.13
N LEU A 25 1.35 -39.33 -11.46
CA LEU A 25 1.61 -37.97 -10.93
C LEU A 25 0.45 -37.09 -11.41
N VAL A 26 -0.60 -36.97 -10.59
CA VAL A 26 -1.60 -35.94 -10.73
C VAL A 26 -0.90 -34.61 -10.37
N THR A 27 -0.32 -33.97 -11.38
CA THR A 27 0.00 -32.54 -11.29
C THR A 27 -1.35 -31.84 -11.15
N ALA A 28 -1.75 -31.63 -9.90
CA ALA A 28 -2.84 -30.73 -9.61
C ALA A 28 -2.43 -29.36 -10.18
N CYS A 29 -2.99 -28.97 -11.31
CA CYS A 29 -3.00 -27.59 -11.74
C CYS A 29 -3.80 -26.83 -10.66
N THR A 30 -3.10 -26.41 -9.61
CA THR A 30 -3.66 -25.42 -8.69
C THR A 30 -3.82 -24.15 -9.50
N SER A 31 -5.07 -23.78 -9.79
CA SER A 31 -5.35 -22.44 -10.32
C SER A 31 -4.58 -21.45 -9.46
N PRO A 32 -3.86 -20.49 -10.07
CA PRO A 32 -3.07 -19.53 -9.31
C PRO A 32 -3.99 -18.87 -8.29
N ALA A 33 -3.57 -18.87 -7.02
CA ALA A 33 -4.38 -18.32 -5.95
C ALA A 33 -4.51 -16.80 -6.15
N ARG A 34 -5.76 -16.32 -6.19
CA ARG A 34 -6.07 -14.93 -6.45
C ARG A 34 -5.44 -14.03 -5.38
N LEU A 35 -4.70 -13.01 -5.81
CA LEU A 35 -4.12 -11.97 -4.97
C LEU A 35 -4.95 -10.68 -5.13
N SER A 36 -5.60 -10.24 -4.06
CA SER A 36 -6.37 -8.99 -4.06
C SER A 36 -5.65 -7.91 -3.27
N ILE A 37 -5.33 -6.81 -3.93
CA ILE A 37 -4.66 -5.63 -3.35
C ILE A 37 -5.60 -4.44 -3.46
N ALA A 38 -5.90 -3.78 -2.35
CA ALA A 38 -6.68 -2.55 -2.35
C ALA A 38 -5.79 -1.30 -2.46
N SER A 39 -6.33 -0.27 -3.08
CA SER A 39 -5.66 1.02 -3.19
C SER A 39 -6.68 2.12 -3.46
N GLN A 40 -6.58 3.22 -2.73
CA GLN A 40 -7.22 4.49 -3.08
C GLN A 40 -6.38 5.22 -4.14
N LEU A 41 -6.96 6.31 -4.65
CA LEU A 41 -6.26 7.19 -5.59
C LEU A 41 -5.11 7.92 -4.87
N TRP A 42 -3.88 7.59 -5.24
CA TRP A 42 -2.65 8.27 -4.84
C TRP A 42 -1.64 8.20 -5.98
N PRO A 43 -0.95 9.29 -6.33
CA PRO A 43 -0.13 9.29 -7.55
C PRO A 43 0.94 8.20 -7.60
N GLY A 44 1.54 7.83 -6.46
CA GLY A 44 2.54 6.76 -6.37
C GLY A 44 1.98 5.36 -6.60
N TYR A 45 0.74 5.11 -6.19
CA TYR A 45 0.07 3.81 -6.35
C TYR A 45 -0.41 3.57 -7.79
N GLU A 46 -0.62 4.65 -8.56
CA GLU A 46 -1.16 4.58 -9.91
C GLU A 46 -0.28 3.87 -10.92
N LEU A 47 1.00 3.66 -10.60
CA LEU A 47 1.89 2.85 -11.43
C LEU A 47 1.46 1.37 -11.49
N MET A 48 0.82 0.84 -10.42
CA MET A 48 0.21 -0.50 -10.47
C MET A 48 -0.99 -0.53 -11.43
N PHE A 49 -1.82 0.49 -11.39
CA PHE A 49 -2.99 0.59 -12.27
C PHE A 49 -2.57 0.83 -13.73
N MET A 50 -1.53 1.62 -13.96
CA MET A 50 -0.94 1.75 -15.29
C MET A 50 -0.44 0.39 -15.80
N ALA A 51 0.22 -0.41 -14.98
CA ALA A 51 0.64 -1.76 -15.34
C ALA A 51 -0.54 -2.69 -15.66
N ARG A 52 -1.65 -2.58 -14.93
CA ARG A 52 -2.91 -3.30 -15.22
C ARG A 52 -3.46 -2.90 -16.59
N ASP A 53 -3.58 -1.60 -16.83
CA ASP A 53 -4.21 -1.06 -18.05
C ASP A 53 -3.37 -1.36 -19.30
N GLU A 54 -2.05 -1.58 -19.14
CA GLU A 54 -1.13 -2.07 -20.17
C GLU A 54 -1.17 -3.61 -20.37
N GLY A 55 -1.98 -4.33 -19.59
CA GLY A 55 -2.04 -5.79 -19.66
C GLY A 55 -0.79 -6.51 -19.14
N TRP A 56 -0.02 -5.89 -18.26
CA TRP A 56 1.20 -6.50 -17.69
C TRP A 56 0.93 -7.32 -16.43
N LEU A 57 -0.27 -7.23 -15.87
CA LEU A 57 -0.67 -8.04 -14.72
C LEU A 57 -1.44 -9.27 -15.17
N PRO A 58 -1.13 -10.44 -14.64
CA PRO A 58 -1.92 -11.66 -14.87
C PRO A 58 -3.29 -11.57 -14.16
N ASP A 59 -4.28 -12.34 -14.67
CA ASP A 59 -5.69 -12.26 -14.24
C ASP A 59 -5.91 -12.59 -12.75
N GLU A 60 -5.01 -13.37 -12.14
CA GLU A 60 -5.08 -13.70 -10.72
C GLU A 60 -4.76 -12.50 -9.80
N ILE A 61 -4.17 -11.42 -10.33
CA ILE A 61 -3.89 -10.20 -9.57
C ILE A 61 -5.06 -9.22 -9.74
N VAL A 62 -5.74 -8.94 -8.65
CA VAL A 62 -6.90 -8.05 -8.61
C VAL A 62 -6.55 -6.78 -7.86
N LEU A 63 -6.45 -5.68 -8.58
CA LEU A 63 -6.36 -4.35 -7.97
C LEU A 63 -7.78 -3.86 -7.67
N ARG A 64 -8.10 -3.74 -6.39
CA ARG A 64 -9.39 -3.24 -5.90
C ARG A 64 -9.28 -1.75 -5.63
N GLU A 65 -9.94 -0.96 -6.44
CA GLU A 65 -10.02 0.49 -6.23
C GLU A 65 -10.95 0.80 -5.06
N THR A 66 -10.47 1.63 -4.13
CA THR A 66 -11.20 2.11 -2.96
C THR A 66 -11.32 3.62 -3.01
N ARG A 67 -12.31 4.17 -2.32
CA ARG A 67 -12.53 5.64 -2.29
C ARG A 67 -11.57 6.35 -1.36
N SER A 68 -11.04 5.63 -0.36
CA SER A 68 -10.13 6.18 0.66
C SER A 68 -9.25 5.08 1.25
N ALA A 69 -8.16 5.47 1.94
CA ALA A 69 -7.33 4.54 2.73
C ALA A 69 -8.15 3.86 3.84
N THR A 70 -9.11 4.57 4.43
CA THR A 70 -10.05 4.01 5.40
C THR A 70 -10.78 2.78 4.87
N GLU A 71 -11.29 2.84 3.63
CA GLU A 71 -11.96 1.70 3.00
C GLU A 71 -11.01 0.52 2.76
N SER A 72 -9.76 0.80 2.36
CA SER A 72 -8.71 -0.23 2.19
C SER A 72 -8.38 -0.92 3.52
N ILE A 73 -8.19 -0.14 4.59
CA ILE A 73 -7.92 -0.65 5.95
C ILE A 73 -9.08 -1.51 6.45
N ASP A 74 -10.31 -1.07 6.23
CA ASP A 74 -11.50 -1.82 6.60
C ASP A 74 -11.63 -3.15 5.83
N ALA A 75 -11.22 -3.18 4.56
CA ALA A 75 -11.17 -4.43 3.79
C ALA A 75 -10.11 -5.40 4.32
N LEU A 76 -8.93 -4.90 4.76
CA LEU A 76 -7.91 -5.70 5.45
C LEU A 76 -8.43 -6.28 6.76
N ARG A 77 -9.08 -5.46 7.61
CA ARG A 77 -9.69 -5.88 8.89
C ARG A 77 -10.70 -7.00 8.69
N ARG A 78 -11.48 -6.94 7.63
CA ARG A 78 -12.47 -7.97 7.29
C ARG A 78 -11.88 -9.19 6.57
N GLY A 79 -10.58 -9.24 6.31
CA GLY A 79 -9.93 -10.34 5.59
C GLY A 79 -10.37 -10.46 4.13
N GLN A 80 -10.88 -9.39 3.53
CA GLN A 80 -11.41 -9.39 2.15
C GLN A 80 -10.32 -9.24 1.08
N ILE A 81 -9.12 -8.87 1.49
CA ILE A 81 -7.94 -8.63 0.64
C ILE A 81 -6.69 -9.16 1.32
N GLN A 82 -5.68 -9.46 0.52
CA GLN A 82 -4.39 -9.95 1.01
C GLN A 82 -3.39 -8.84 1.28
N GLY A 83 -3.60 -7.66 0.72
CA GLY A 83 -2.73 -6.51 0.95
C GLY A 83 -3.37 -5.21 0.50
N ALA A 84 -2.71 -4.10 0.82
CA ALA A 84 -3.14 -2.77 0.42
C ALA A 84 -1.94 -1.84 0.22
N ALA A 85 -2.14 -0.85 -0.65
CA ALA A 85 -1.28 0.33 -0.72
C ALA A 85 -1.69 1.27 0.43
N LEU A 86 -0.75 1.53 1.34
CA LEU A 86 -0.94 2.26 2.58
C LEU A 86 0.30 3.11 2.88
N THR A 87 0.19 4.00 3.85
CA THR A 87 1.36 4.66 4.43
C THR A 87 1.93 3.85 5.60
N LEU A 88 3.20 4.11 5.97
CA LEU A 88 3.86 3.41 7.07
C LEU A 88 3.08 3.50 8.39
N ASP A 89 2.56 4.68 8.74
CA ASP A 89 1.75 4.87 9.96
C ASP A 89 0.45 4.06 9.93
N GLU A 90 -0.19 3.95 8.78
CA GLU A 90 -1.39 3.12 8.58
C GLU A 90 -1.08 1.64 8.79
N VAL A 91 0.05 1.16 8.24
CA VAL A 91 0.53 -0.21 8.47
C VAL A 91 0.77 -0.46 9.96
N LEU A 92 1.46 0.46 10.65
CA LEU A 92 1.75 0.34 12.08
C LEU A 92 0.47 0.31 12.92
N ARG A 93 -0.54 1.08 12.55
CA ARG A 93 -1.85 1.09 13.22
C ARG A 93 -2.59 -0.23 13.04
N VAL A 94 -2.64 -0.76 11.80
CA VAL A 94 -3.28 -2.05 11.49
C VAL A 94 -2.56 -3.21 12.18
N ARG A 95 -1.22 -3.18 12.23
CA ARG A 95 -0.41 -4.16 12.99
C ARG A 95 -0.68 -4.05 14.49
N GLY A 96 -0.82 -2.84 15.02
CA GLY A 96 -1.19 -2.60 16.42
C GLY A 96 -2.56 -3.16 16.80
N GLU A 97 -3.45 -3.40 15.84
CA GLU A 97 -4.73 -4.10 16.01
C GLU A 97 -4.59 -5.64 15.97
N GLY A 98 -3.38 -6.17 15.80
CA GLY A 98 -3.09 -7.61 15.75
C GLY A 98 -3.23 -8.24 14.35
N ILE A 99 -3.34 -7.44 13.29
CA ILE A 99 -3.35 -7.93 11.91
C ILE A 99 -1.91 -8.00 11.40
N PRO A 100 -1.34 -9.19 11.14
CA PRO A 100 0.04 -9.34 10.76
C PRO A 100 0.25 -8.88 9.31
N LEU A 101 0.92 -7.75 9.13
CA LEU A 101 1.32 -7.18 7.84
C LEU A 101 2.83 -7.09 7.75
N GLU A 102 3.36 -7.25 6.54
CA GLU A 102 4.74 -6.95 6.18
C GLU A 102 4.77 -5.99 4.98
N ILE A 103 5.74 -5.08 4.98
CA ILE A 103 5.98 -4.11 3.90
C ILE A 103 6.94 -4.74 2.89
N VAL A 104 6.52 -4.82 1.63
CA VAL A 104 7.24 -5.53 0.56
C VAL A 104 7.70 -4.63 -0.58
N LEU A 105 7.23 -3.38 -0.61
CA LEU A 105 7.61 -2.35 -1.58
C LEU A 105 7.41 -0.97 -0.96
N VAL A 106 8.30 -0.04 -1.25
CA VAL A 106 8.10 1.40 -1.07
C VAL A 106 7.77 1.98 -2.44
N PHE A 107 6.56 2.48 -2.61
CA PHE A 107 6.12 3.13 -3.85
C PHE A 107 6.80 4.47 -4.02
N ASP A 108 6.71 5.28 -2.99
CA ASP A 108 7.32 6.60 -2.93
C ASP A 108 7.51 7.08 -1.48
N ILE A 109 8.22 8.19 -1.36
CA ILE A 109 8.39 8.93 -0.11
C ILE A 109 7.81 10.32 -0.37
N SER A 110 6.81 10.71 0.43
CA SER A 110 6.18 12.01 0.27
C SER A 110 7.12 13.15 0.67
N ALA A 111 7.30 14.08 -0.25
CA ALA A 111 8.15 15.26 -0.12
C ALA A 111 7.45 16.50 -0.71
N GLY A 112 6.24 16.77 -0.24
CA GLY A 112 5.40 17.89 -0.64
C GLY A 112 4.01 17.51 -1.13
N ALA A 113 3.70 16.20 -1.28
CA ALA A 113 2.42 15.72 -1.78
C ALA A 113 1.34 15.64 -0.70
N ASP A 114 1.71 15.40 0.56
CA ASP A 114 0.81 15.59 1.70
C ASP A 114 0.90 17.03 2.21
N ALA A 115 -0.23 17.66 2.44
CA ALA A 115 -0.28 19.10 2.74
C ALA A 115 -1.34 19.47 3.76
N VAL A 116 -1.05 20.54 4.49
CA VAL A 116 -2.02 21.30 5.26
C VAL A 116 -2.32 22.59 4.51
N LEU A 117 -3.56 22.74 4.09
CA LEU A 117 -4.02 23.92 3.36
C LEU A 117 -4.96 24.76 4.22
N THR A 118 -4.96 26.07 4.03
CA THR A 118 -5.78 27.03 4.79
C THR A 118 -6.59 27.91 3.84
N ARG A 119 -7.68 28.45 4.35
CA ARG A 119 -8.56 29.35 3.57
C ARG A 119 -7.98 30.75 3.46
N ARG A 120 -7.22 31.19 4.45
CA ARG A 120 -6.53 32.49 4.48
C ARG A 120 -5.05 32.31 4.81
N PRO A 121 -4.18 33.24 4.45
CA PRO A 121 -2.79 33.21 4.88
C PRO A 121 -2.73 33.22 6.42
N LEU A 122 -1.83 32.40 6.98
CA LEU A 122 -1.49 32.41 8.41
C LEU A 122 0.00 32.74 8.55
N ALA A 123 0.33 33.56 9.56
CA ALA A 123 1.72 33.89 9.86
C ALA A 123 2.43 32.73 10.58
N ALA A 124 1.70 31.94 11.36
CA ALA A 124 2.22 30.78 12.07
C ALA A 124 1.16 29.68 12.20
N PRO A 125 1.54 28.40 12.28
CA PRO A 125 0.62 27.28 12.50
C PRO A 125 -0.21 27.41 13.81
N ALA A 126 0.30 28.10 14.82
CA ALA A 126 -0.40 28.36 16.09
C ALA A 126 -1.73 29.13 15.93
N GLU A 127 -1.91 29.87 14.83
CA GLU A 127 -3.17 30.57 14.51
C GLU A 127 -4.33 29.61 14.14
N LEU A 128 -4.06 28.32 14.04
CA LEU A 128 -5.08 27.27 13.88
C LEU A 128 -5.86 27.00 15.17
N ARG A 129 -5.49 27.60 16.31
CA ARG A 129 -6.24 27.48 17.56
C ARG A 129 -7.71 27.89 17.37
N GLY A 130 -8.62 26.99 17.75
CA GLY A 130 -10.07 27.17 17.60
C GLY A 130 -10.59 27.00 16.16
N GLN A 131 -9.73 26.76 15.18
CA GLN A 131 -10.13 26.63 13.78
C GLN A 131 -10.68 25.22 13.46
N ARG A 132 -11.52 25.12 12.43
CA ARG A 132 -12.13 23.89 11.93
C ARG A 132 -11.20 23.26 10.89
N ILE A 133 -10.63 22.12 11.23
CA ILE A 133 -9.68 21.40 10.38
C ILE A 133 -10.31 20.13 9.86
N GLY A 134 -10.50 20.03 8.54
CA GLY A 134 -10.91 18.80 7.87
C GLY A 134 -9.76 17.77 7.87
N VAL A 135 -10.04 16.52 8.24
CA VAL A 135 -9.00 15.47 8.33
C VAL A 135 -9.57 14.08 8.24
N GLU A 136 -8.90 13.20 7.51
CA GLU A 136 -9.15 11.76 7.53
C GLU A 136 -8.44 11.13 8.74
N LYS A 137 -9.19 10.91 9.84
CA LYS A 137 -8.62 10.46 11.13
C LYS A 137 -8.16 9.01 11.14
N THR A 138 -8.60 8.22 10.22
CA THR A 138 -8.33 6.79 10.12
C THR A 138 -7.16 6.46 9.18
N ALA A 139 -6.57 7.48 8.54
CA ALA A 139 -5.52 7.38 7.54
C ALA A 139 -4.37 8.36 7.84
N VAL A 140 -3.45 8.56 6.90
CA VAL A 140 -2.25 9.44 7.02
C VAL A 140 -2.56 10.86 7.47
N GLY A 141 -3.78 11.34 7.20
CA GLY A 141 -4.23 12.64 7.69
C GLY A 141 -4.11 12.80 9.20
N ALA A 142 -4.31 11.72 9.97
CA ALA A 142 -4.13 11.75 11.43
C ALA A 142 -2.66 11.98 11.82
N LEU A 143 -1.70 11.36 11.15
CA LEU A 143 -0.27 11.60 11.37
C LEU A 143 0.11 13.03 11.00
N MET A 144 -0.32 13.51 9.82
CA MET A 144 -0.06 14.89 9.39
C MET A 144 -0.66 15.92 10.34
N LEU A 145 -1.87 15.67 10.87
CA LEU A 145 -2.46 16.55 11.89
C LEU A 145 -1.64 16.52 13.20
N ALA A 146 -1.20 15.36 13.65
CA ALA A 146 -0.35 15.22 14.83
C ALA A 146 0.95 16.02 14.69
N LEU A 147 1.65 15.87 13.57
CA LEU A 147 2.87 16.62 13.24
C LEU A 147 2.63 18.15 13.18
N LEU A 148 1.52 18.56 12.58
CA LEU A 148 1.10 19.96 12.54
C LEU A 148 0.89 20.51 13.95
N LEU A 149 0.16 19.80 14.80
CA LEU A 149 -0.17 20.25 16.17
C LEU A 149 1.09 20.34 17.03
N GLU A 150 2.00 19.37 16.94
CA GLU A 150 3.30 19.44 17.63
C GLU A 150 4.11 20.66 17.19
N ARG A 151 4.19 20.93 15.89
CA ARG A 151 4.89 22.11 15.35
C ARG A 151 4.23 23.43 15.75
N ALA A 152 2.92 23.42 15.91
CA ALA A 152 2.13 24.59 16.33
C ALA A 152 2.18 24.84 17.83
N GLY A 153 2.67 23.91 18.65
CA GLY A 153 2.51 23.94 20.11
C GLY A 153 1.05 23.85 20.56
N LEU A 154 0.25 23.10 19.80
CA LEU A 154 -1.17 22.88 20.03
C LEU A 154 -1.43 21.42 20.43
N THR A 155 -2.54 21.22 21.13
CA THR A 155 -3.08 19.90 21.45
C THR A 155 -4.29 19.58 20.56
N PRO A 156 -4.72 18.32 20.45
CA PRO A 156 -5.94 17.96 19.70
C PRO A 156 -7.21 18.70 20.17
N SER A 157 -7.27 19.13 21.43
CA SER A 157 -8.38 19.89 22.00
C SER A 157 -8.34 21.40 21.67
N ASP A 158 -7.22 21.90 21.18
CA ASP A 158 -7.07 23.30 20.76
C ASP A 158 -7.69 23.59 19.39
N VAL A 159 -8.11 22.56 18.63
CA VAL A 159 -8.68 22.70 17.29
C VAL A 159 -9.99 21.93 17.15
N ILE A 160 -10.84 22.34 16.23
CA ILE A 160 -12.09 21.63 15.92
C ILE A 160 -11.81 20.68 14.75
N GLN A 161 -11.62 19.40 15.05
CA GLN A 161 -11.38 18.39 14.02
C GLN A 161 -12.69 17.97 13.36
N VAL A 162 -12.79 18.13 12.04
CA VAL A 162 -13.93 17.71 11.22
C VAL A 162 -13.54 16.43 10.47
N PRO A 163 -14.05 15.26 10.90
CA PRO A 163 -13.73 14.00 10.23
C PRO A 163 -14.29 13.97 8.80
N LEU A 164 -13.42 13.69 7.83
CA LEU A 164 -13.75 13.59 6.42
C LEU A 164 -12.91 12.47 5.79
N THR A 165 -13.40 11.83 4.74
CA THR A 165 -12.57 11.03 3.85
C THR A 165 -12.16 11.84 2.63
N ILE A 166 -11.11 11.43 1.93
CA ILE A 166 -10.49 12.22 0.85
C ILE A 166 -11.47 12.58 -0.28
N ASP A 167 -12.42 11.72 -0.56
CA ASP A 167 -13.46 11.91 -1.57
C ASP A 167 -14.42 13.07 -1.25
N ASP A 168 -14.58 13.44 0.03
CA ASP A 168 -15.42 14.55 0.49
C ASP A 168 -14.65 15.88 0.63
N HIS A 169 -13.32 15.87 0.53
CA HIS A 169 -12.49 17.05 0.82
C HIS A 169 -12.85 18.27 -0.04
N LEU A 170 -12.92 18.09 -1.37
CA LEU A 170 -13.18 19.21 -2.29
C LEU A 170 -14.58 19.81 -2.08
N LEU A 171 -15.59 18.96 -1.96
CA LEU A 171 -16.97 19.41 -1.76
C LEU A 171 -17.15 20.16 -0.43
N THR A 172 -16.61 19.61 0.67
CA THR A 172 -16.68 20.24 1.99
C THR A 172 -15.91 21.55 2.05
N TRP A 173 -14.76 21.62 1.36
CA TRP A 173 -14.01 22.86 1.21
C TRP A 173 -14.82 23.93 0.49
N GLN A 174 -15.40 23.61 -0.66
CA GLN A 174 -16.22 24.53 -1.47
C GLN A 174 -17.46 25.02 -0.72
N ALA A 175 -18.05 24.17 0.13
CA ALA A 175 -19.18 24.54 0.98
C ALA A 175 -18.81 25.57 2.08
N GLY A 176 -17.52 25.89 2.28
CA GLY A 176 -17.08 26.92 3.23
C GLY A 176 -17.09 26.50 4.70
N HIS A 177 -17.19 25.22 4.99
CA HIS A 177 -17.33 24.71 6.36
C HIS A 177 -15.99 24.45 7.07
N LEU A 178 -14.85 24.69 6.40
CA LEU A 178 -13.51 24.45 6.94
C LEU A 178 -12.66 25.71 6.88
N ASP A 179 -11.81 25.92 7.88
CA ASP A 179 -10.78 26.95 7.92
C ASP A 179 -9.44 26.42 7.40
N ALA A 180 -9.17 25.14 7.65
CA ALA A 180 -8.01 24.40 7.17
C ALA A 180 -8.40 22.97 6.80
N ILE A 181 -7.54 22.30 6.05
CA ILE A 181 -7.70 20.89 5.67
C ILE A 181 -6.35 20.21 5.57
N VAL A 182 -6.25 19.01 6.15
CA VAL A 182 -5.15 18.07 5.93
C VAL A 182 -5.54 17.20 4.76
N THR A 183 -4.73 17.20 3.71
CA THR A 183 -5.05 16.56 2.42
C THR A 183 -3.79 16.12 1.69
N TYR A 184 -3.96 15.49 0.54
CA TYR A 184 -2.86 15.03 -0.30
C TYR A 184 -3.20 15.10 -1.80
N GLU A 185 -2.18 14.89 -2.66
CA GLU A 185 -2.37 14.88 -4.11
C GLU A 185 -3.21 13.67 -4.61
N PRO A 186 -3.99 13.80 -5.68
CA PRO A 186 -4.17 14.99 -6.52
C PRO A 186 -5.17 16.01 -5.96
N THR A 187 -5.86 15.69 -4.86
CA THR A 187 -6.89 16.54 -4.24
C THR A 187 -6.32 17.88 -3.76
N ALA A 188 -5.07 17.89 -3.26
CA ALA A 188 -4.39 19.12 -2.86
C ALA A 188 -4.27 20.12 -4.02
N SER A 189 -3.96 19.64 -5.22
CA SER A 189 -3.95 20.48 -6.44
C SER A 189 -5.33 21.04 -6.78
N LEU A 190 -6.40 20.26 -6.63
CA LEU A 190 -7.77 20.72 -6.86
C LEU A 190 -8.18 21.76 -5.83
N LEU A 191 -7.84 21.57 -4.57
CA LEU A 191 -8.11 22.52 -3.49
C LEU A 191 -7.35 23.83 -3.69
N ARG A 192 -6.07 23.79 -4.13
CA ARG A 192 -5.30 25.00 -4.47
C ARG A 192 -5.94 25.77 -5.63
N LYS A 193 -6.44 25.08 -6.65
CA LYS A 193 -7.23 25.69 -7.72
C LYS A 193 -8.53 26.33 -7.20
N ALA A 194 -9.11 25.77 -6.13
CA ALA A 194 -10.27 26.33 -5.44
C ALA A 194 -9.90 27.40 -4.38
N GLY A 195 -8.67 27.95 -4.41
CA GLY A 195 -8.23 29.05 -3.58
C GLY A 195 -7.62 28.66 -2.23
N ALA A 196 -7.37 27.39 -1.97
CA ALA A 196 -6.66 26.97 -0.77
C ALA A 196 -5.18 27.36 -0.80
N ILE A 197 -4.64 27.77 0.33
CA ILE A 197 -3.27 28.26 0.51
C ILE A 197 -2.47 27.24 1.32
N ARG A 198 -1.28 26.87 0.85
CA ARG A 198 -0.40 25.97 1.60
C ARG A 198 0.11 26.63 2.88
N LEU A 199 -0.08 25.94 4.00
CA LEU A 199 0.53 26.30 5.29
C LEU A 199 1.81 25.47 5.51
N LEU A 200 1.69 24.15 5.45
CA LEU A 200 2.77 23.17 5.61
C LEU A 200 2.59 22.04 4.59
N ASP A 201 3.65 21.25 4.37
CA ASP A 201 3.54 19.99 3.65
C ASP A 201 4.58 18.97 4.17
N SER A 202 4.63 17.78 3.56
CA SER A 202 5.52 16.68 3.98
C SER A 202 7.01 17.02 3.88
N ARG A 203 7.43 18.06 3.15
CA ARG A 203 8.81 18.58 3.17
C ARG A 203 9.22 19.17 4.52
N ASP A 204 8.23 19.64 5.30
CA ASP A 204 8.45 20.14 6.65
C ASP A 204 8.71 19.00 7.66
N PHE A 205 8.45 17.73 7.25
CA PHE A 205 8.54 16.52 8.05
C PHE A 205 9.24 15.38 7.26
N PRO A 206 10.52 15.52 6.90
CA PRO A 206 11.21 14.57 6.04
C PRO A 206 11.22 13.16 6.66
N GLU A 207 11.11 12.13 5.82
CA GLU A 207 11.08 10.72 6.21
C GLU A 207 10.02 10.37 7.27
N ARG A 208 8.85 10.99 7.20
CA ARG A 208 7.69 10.65 8.05
C ARG A 208 6.59 9.93 7.29
N ILE A 209 6.46 10.15 5.99
CA ILE A 209 5.43 9.54 5.16
C ILE A 209 6.11 8.71 4.07
N PHE A 210 6.00 7.40 4.22
CA PHE A 210 6.42 6.40 3.24
C PHE A 210 5.16 5.71 2.72
N ASP A 211 4.96 5.73 1.44
CA ASP A 211 3.89 5.04 0.73
C ASP A 211 4.34 3.65 0.36
N VAL A 212 3.66 2.63 0.85
CA VAL A 212 4.15 1.26 0.84
C VAL A 212 3.09 0.26 0.37
N LEU A 213 3.51 -0.85 -0.20
CA LEU A 213 2.69 -2.03 -0.35
C LEU A 213 2.87 -2.91 0.90
N ALA A 214 1.80 -3.05 1.66
CA ALA A 214 1.75 -3.95 2.79
C ALA A 214 0.87 -5.16 2.48
N VAL A 215 1.33 -6.36 2.82
CA VAL A 215 0.61 -7.61 2.60
C VAL A 215 0.53 -8.40 3.90
N ARG A 216 -0.49 -9.24 4.02
CA ARG A 216 -0.63 -10.20 5.11
C ARG A 216 0.51 -11.22 5.05
N THR A 217 1.04 -11.61 6.20
CA THR A 217 2.13 -12.60 6.29
C THR A 217 1.66 -14.05 6.03
N ASP A 218 0.35 -14.30 5.97
CA ASP A 218 -0.26 -15.61 5.78
C ASP A 218 -0.67 -15.90 4.32
N ILE A 219 -0.15 -15.13 3.35
CA ILE A 219 -0.40 -15.38 1.91
C ILE A 219 0.22 -16.69 1.44
N THR A 220 -0.50 -17.38 0.55
CA THR A 220 -0.08 -18.68 0.01
C THR A 220 1.10 -18.57 -0.97
N PRO A 221 1.86 -19.64 -1.23
CA PRO A 221 2.97 -19.62 -2.21
C PRO A 221 2.56 -19.11 -3.60
N GLY A 222 1.35 -19.45 -4.07
CA GLY A 222 0.83 -18.93 -5.34
C GLY A 222 0.59 -17.43 -5.31
N GLN A 223 0.08 -16.89 -4.19
CA GLN A 223 -0.10 -15.45 -3.99
C GLN A 223 1.25 -14.72 -3.86
N GLN A 224 2.25 -15.34 -3.25
CA GLN A 224 3.62 -14.78 -3.19
C GLN A 224 4.23 -14.62 -4.59
N GLU A 225 4.01 -15.59 -5.48
CA GLU A 225 4.48 -15.49 -6.87
C GLU A 225 3.72 -14.36 -7.62
N SER A 226 2.41 -14.26 -7.44
CA SER A 226 1.61 -13.15 -7.98
C SER A 226 2.10 -11.79 -7.45
N LEU A 227 2.47 -11.71 -6.17
CA LEU A 227 3.02 -10.51 -5.55
C LEU A 227 4.36 -10.09 -6.20
N ARG A 228 5.27 -11.04 -6.47
CA ARG A 228 6.52 -10.75 -7.20
C ARG A 228 6.26 -10.19 -8.59
N ARG A 229 5.26 -10.73 -9.30
CA ARG A 229 4.84 -10.21 -10.62
C ARG A 229 4.26 -8.81 -10.54
N LEU A 230 3.42 -8.52 -9.53
CA LEU A 230 2.90 -7.19 -9.29
C LEU A 230 4.02 -6.17 -9.05
N ILE A 231 4.97 -6.50 -8.18
CA ILE A 231 6.11 -5.63 -7.87
C ILE A 231 7.00 -5.40 -9.10
N ALA A 232 7.27 -6.45 -9.88
CA ALA A 232 8.01 -6.32 -11.14
C ALA A 232 7.29 -5.42 -12.16
N ALA A 233 5.97 -5.54 -12.27
CA ALA A 233 5.15 -4.70 -13.14
C ALA A 233 5.12 -3.24 -12.67
N HIS A 234 5.08 -2.97 -11.35
CA HIS A 234 5.25 -1.62 -10.80
C HIS A 234 6.57 -0.98 -11.23
N PHE A 235 7.70 -1.68 -11.09
CA PHE A 235 8.99 -1.13 -11.53
C PHE A 235 9.08 -0.96 -13.05
N ARG A 236 8.40 -1.80 -13.82
CA ARG A 236 8.27 -1.58 -15.27
C ARG A 236 7.51 -0.29 -15.57
N ALA A 237 6.42 -0.02 -14.85
CA ALA A 237 5.64 1.21 -14.98
C ALA A 237 6.45 2.44 -14.52
N LEU A 238 7.25 2.32 -13.45
CA LEU A 238 8.15 3.39 -13.00
C LEU A 238 9.19 3.73 -14.08
N ARG A 239 9.82 2.74 -14.71
CA ARG A 239 10.73 2.98 -15.84
C ARG A 239 10.03 3.66 -17.02
N GLN A 240 8.78 3.26 -17.33
CA GLN A 240 7.97 3.91 -18.36
C GLN A 240 7.71 5.38 -18.03
N LEU A 241 7.33 5.68 -16.79
CA LEU A 241 7.14 7.05 -16.31
C LEU A 241 8.41 7.90 -16.47
N GLN A 242 9.56 7.35 -16.11
CA GLN A 242 10.84 8.04 -16.19
C GLN A 242 11.33 8.24 -17.64
N ALA A 243 11.12 7.25 -18.50
CA ALA A 243 11.55 7.29 -19.90
C ALA A 243 10.62 8.16 -20.78
N ASN A 244 9.31 8.13 -20.49
CA ASN A 244 8.28 8.77 -21.29
C ASN A 244 7.28 9.54 -20.41
N PRO A 245 7.69 10.60 -19.70
CA PRO A 245 6.85 11.30 -18.73
C PRO A 245 5.60 11.94 -19.37
N VAL A 246 5.68 12.39 -20.61
CA VAL A 246 4.55 13.00 -21.33
C VAL A 246 3.47 11.95 -21.61
N ASP A 247 3.85 10.80 -22.19
CA ASP A 247 2.91 9.71 -22.45
C ASP A 247 2.28 9.19 -21.15
N SER A 248 3.09 9.03 -20.10
CA SER A 248 2.61 8.63 -18.78
C SER A 248 1.63 9.66 -18.19
N ALA A 249 1.85 10.96 -18.40
CA ALA A 249 0.93 11.99 -17.97
C ALA A 249 -0.44 11.88 -18.68
N TYR A 250 -0.48 11.56 -19.97
CA TYR A 250 -1.74 11.29 -20.68
C TYR A 250 -2.52 10.11 -20.09
N ARG A 251 -1.82 9.03 -19.70
CA ARG A 251 -2.43 7.84 -19.10
C ARG A 251 -2.97 8.12 -17.69
N LEU A 252 -2.24 8.88 -16.89
CA LEU A 252 -2.59 9.19 -15.50
C LEU A 252 -3.65 10.29 -15.39
N ALA A 253 -3.73 11.21 -16.33
CA ALA A 253 -4.62 12.38 -16.28
C ALA A 253 -6.09 12.03 -16.03
N LYS A 254 -6.60 11.01 -16.74
CA LYS A 254 -7.99 10.56 -16.56
C LYS A 254 -8.24 10.04 -15.14
N ARG A 255 -7.30 9.29 -14.57
CA ARG A 255 -7.41 8.72 -13.23
C ARG A 255 -7.33 9.80 -12.16
N PHE A 256 -6.46 10.79 -12.34
CA PHE A 256 -6.34 11.92 -11.41
C PHE A 256 -7.48 12.93 -11.50
N GLY A 257 -8.32 12.86 -12.54
CA GLY A 257 -9.31 13.89 -12.80
C GLY A 257 -8.67 15.26 -13.09
N LEU A 258 -7.46 15.26 -13.64
CA LEU A 258 -6.66 16.45 -13.94
C LEU A 258 -6.46 16.61 -15.45
N ALA A 259 -6.18 17.85 -15.88
CA ALA A 259 -5.63 18.08 -17.20
C ALA A 259 -4.21 17.50 -17.31
N VAL A 260 -3.81 17.07 -18.51
CA VAL A 260 -2.52 16.37 -18.73
C VAL A 260 -1.32 17.19 -18.24
N ASP A 261 -1.34 18.48 -18.47
CA ASP A 261 -0.31 19.45 -18.07
C ASP A 261 -0.23 19.67 -16.55
N ALA A 262 -1.27 19.29 -15.81
CA ALA A 262 -1.30 19.36 -14.34
C ALA A 262 -0.77 18.08 -13.66
N VAL A 263 -0.67 16.95 -14.36
CA VAL A 263 -0.19 15.67 -13.80
C VAL A 263 1.25 15.77 -13.25
N PRO A 264 2.22 16.39 -13.95
CA PRO A 264 3.57 16.53 -13.42
C PRO A 264 3.65 17.27 -12.09
N GLU A 265 2.74 18.20 -11.81
CA GLU A 265 2.68 18.91 -10.53
C GLU A 265 2.31 17.95 -9.38
N SER A 266 1.31 17.07 -9.60
CA SER A 266 0.90 16.05 -8.60
C SER A 266 1.99 15.02 -8.32
N LEU A 267 2.89 14.75 -9.28
CA LEU A 267 4.00 13.82 -9.12
C LEU A 267 5.24 14.48 -8.50
N ARG A 268 5.36 15.81 -8.55
CA ARG A 268 6.57 16.55 -8.13
C ARG A 268 6.88 16.40 -6.65
N GLY A 269 5.87 16.17 -5.81
CA GLY A 269 6.01 15.99 -4.38
C GLY A 269 6.35 14.55 -3.96
N LEU A 270 6.76 13.68 -4.88
CA LEU A 270 7.02 12.26 -4.64
C LEU A 270 8.43 11.87 -5.06
N ASN A 271 9.13 11.19 -4.16
CA ASN A 271 10.40 10.54 -4.47
C ASN A 271 10.16 9.07 -4.73
N PHE A 272 10.30 8.63 -5.99
CA PHE A 272 10.10 7.25 -6.43
C PHE A 272 11.40 6.44 -6.31
N PRO A 273 11.54 5.52 -5.33
CA PRO A 273 12.73 4.70 -5.18
C PRO A 273 12.74 3.57 -6.22
N GLY A 274 13.82 3.44 -6.99
CA GLY A 274 14.07 2.28 -7.84
C GLY A 274 14.39 1.02 -7.02
N ILE A 275 14.61 -0.13 -7.71
CA ILE A 275 14.87 -1.43 -7.06
C ILE A 275 16.05 -1.36 -6.06
N PRO A 276 17.22 -0.82 -6.40
CA PRO A 276 18.34 -0.76 -5.46
C PRO A 276 18.02 0.06 -4.19
N HIS A 277 17.31 1.19 -4.35
CA HIS A 277 16.93 2.02 -3.21
C HIS A 277 15.85 1.34 -2.36
N ASN A 278 14.87 0.65 -2.98
CA ASN A 278 13.90 -0.16 -2.24
C ASN A 278 14.57 -1.21 -1.35
N ARG A 279 15.63 -1.89 -1.84
CA ARG A 279 16.39 -2.85 -1.03
C ARG A 279 17.02 -2.21 0.21
N LEU A 280 17.51 -0.98 0.09
CA LEU A 280 18.06 -0.24 1.22
C LEU A 280 16.96 0.19 2.20
N LEU A 281 15.83 0.69 1.68
CA LEU A 281 14.69 1.11 2.51
C LEU A 281 14.08 -0.04 3.31
N LEU A 282 14.02 -1.25 2.70
CA LEU A 282 13.45 -2.46 3.29
C LEU A 282 14.49 -3.36 3.99
N SER A 283 15.72 -2.89 4.19
CA SER A 283 16.69 -3.63 5.00
C SER A 283 16.39 -3.50 6.50
N ALA A 284 16.96 -4.38 7.32
CA ALA A 284 16.75 -4.39 8.76
C ALA A 284 17.18 -3.08 9.45
N ASP A 285 18.13 -2.36 8.86
CA ASP A 285 18.63 -1.05 9.28
C ASP A 285 18.22 0.07 8.31
N GLY A 286 17.27 -0.19 7.42
CA GLY A 286 16.74 0.74 6.42
C GLY A 286 15.93 1.89 7.03
N SER A 287 15.60 2.88 6.20
CA SER A 287 14.85 4.06 6.67
C SER A 287 13.47 3.69 7.24
N ILE A 288 12.78 2.68 6.70
CA ILE A 288 11.51 2.20 7.27
C ILE A 288 11.73 1.73 8.73
N ALA A 289 12.71 0.85 8.95
CA ALA A 289 12.99 0.32 10.29
C ALA A 289 13.44 1.40 11.28
N ARG A 290 14.20 2.39 10.81
CA ARG A 290 14.63 3.53 11.65
C ARG A 290 13.50 4.52 11.97
N SER A 291 12.59 4.76 11.02
CA SER A 291 11.50 5.73 11.17
C SER A 291 10.32 5.18 11.97
N ALA A 292 10.05 3.87 11.89
CA ALA A 292 8.90 3.24 12.51
C ALA A 292 8.79 3.51 14.04
N PRO A 293 9.85 3.39 14.86
CA PRO A 293 9.75 3.69 16.30
C PRO A 293 9.33 5.14 16.58
N ALA A 294 9.87 6.10 15.85
CA ALA A 294 9.52 7.51 16.02
C ALA A 294 8.08 7.82 15.59
N ILE A 295 7.58 7.12 14.56
CA ILE A 295 6.19 7.25 14.13
C ILE A 295 5.26 6.62 15.17
N VAL A 296 5.59 5.42 15.69
CA VAL A 296 4.84 4.79 16.79
C VAL A 296 4.73 5.72 18.00
N ASP A 297 5.83 6.37 18.39
CA ASP A 297 5.85 7.33 19.49
C ASP A 297 4.90 8.54 19.25
N ILE A 298 4.88 9.10 18.04
CA ILE A 298 3.93 10.16 17.66
C ILE A 298 2.48 9.63 17.75
N LEU A 299 2.21 8.46 17.18
CA LEU A 299 0.88 7.87 17.18
C LEU A 299 0.37 7.60 18.61
N GLN A 300 1.25 7.17 19.51
CA GLN A 300 0.91 6.95 20.92
C GLN A 300 0.62 8.25 21.67
N ARG A 301 1.47 9.26 21.54
CA ARG A 301 1.24 10.57 22.16
C ARG A 301 -0.11 11.20 21.77
N HIS A 302 -0.55 10.92 20.54
CA HIS A 302 -1.82 11.44 20.01
C HIS A 302 -3.00 10.46 20.15
N GLY A 303 -2.80 9.29 20.81
CA GLY A 303 -3.86 8.30 21.04
C GLY A 303 -4.36 7.63 19.77
N LEU A 304 -3.51 7.54 18.73
CA LEU A 304 -3.84 6.98 17.43
C LEU A 304 -3.51 5.49 17.30
N ILE A 305 -2.77 4.94 18.25
CA ILE A 305 -2.45 3.50 18.37
C ILE A 305 -2.60 3.08 19.84
N GLY A 306 -3.21 1.91 20.07
CA GLY A 306 -3.53 1.44 21.41
C GLY A 306 -2.52 0.47 22.02
N SER A 307 -1.72 -0.19 21.21
CA SER A 307 -0.74 -1.20 21.63
C SER A 307 0.59 -1.03 20.91
N ASN A 308 1.68 -1.52 21.54
CA ASN A 308 2.99 -1.59 20.89
C ASN A 308 3.05 -2.80 19.97
N ASP A 309 3.32 -2.54 18.68
CA ASP A 309 3.84 -3.56 17.77
C ASP A 309 5.32 -3.79 18.08
N SER A 310 5.76 -5.05 18.06
CA SER A 310 7.17 -5.41 18.24
C SER A 310 8.08 -4.93 17.09
N LEU A 311 7.49 -4.51 15.97
CA LEU A 311 8.14 -4.19 14.69
C LEU A 311 8.92 -5.37 14.06
N LEU A 312 8.89 -6.55 14.64
CA LEU A 312 9.48 -7.76 14.07
C LEU A 312 8.76 -8.13 12.78
N GLY A 313 9.53 -8.42 11.72
CA GLY A 313 8.97 -8.76 10.41
C GLY A 313 8.16 -7.63 9.77
N LEU A 314 8.48 -6.36 10.09
CA LEU A 314 7.81 -5.21 9.49
C LEU A 314 8.11 -5.08 7.99
N VAL A 315 9.31 -5.49 7.55
CA VAL A 315 9.78 -5.35 6.17
C VAL A 315 10.26 -6.68 5.62
N ASP A 316 9.99 -6.94 4.33
CA ASP A 316 10.54 -8.07 3.58
C ASP A 316 10.92 -7.65 2.15
N ALA A 317 12.22 -7.59 1.87
CA ALA A 317 12.78 -7.26 0.56
C ALA A 317 12.85 -8.47 -0.40
N SER A 318 12.47 -9.68 0.01
CA SER A 318 12.61 -10.92 -0.78
C SER A 318 11.71 -10.97 -2.01
N TYR A 319 10.69 -10.13 -2.04
CA TYR A 319 9.77 -10.00 -3.17
C TYR A 319 10.28 -9.05 -4.27
N LEU A 320 11.32 -8.27 -4.00
CA LEU A 320 11.87 -7.34 -4.97
C LEU A 320 12.58 -8.11 -6.11
N PRO A 321 12.40 -7.68 -7.38
CA PRO A 321 13.14 -8.24 -8.50
C PRO A 321 14.65 -8.16 -8.27
N PRO A 322 15.45 -9.04 -8.91
CA PRO A 322 16.91 -8.86 -8.95
C PRO A 322 17.23 -7.42 -9.40
N SER A 323 18.27 -6.81 -8.81
CA SER A 323 18.80 -5.57 -9.37
C SER A 323 19.26 -5.86 -10.78
N GLU A 324 18.68 -5.20 -11.78
CA GLU A 324 19.20 -5.28 -13.15
C GLU A 324 20.68 -4.88 -13.08
N ALA A 325 21.55 -5.75 -13.60
CA ALA A 325 22.93 -5.36 -13.86
C ALA A 325 22.87 -4.18 -14.84
N SER A 326 23.38 -3.03 -14.41
CA SER A 326 23.50 -1.79 -15.17
C SER A 326 24.28 -2.00 -16.45
#